data_56a16cb581b05bf01af58f6838a1027d
#
_entry.id   56a16cb581b05bf01af58f6838a1027d
#
_cell.length_a   1.000
_cell.length_b   1.000
_cell.length_c   1.000
_cell.angle_alpha   90.00
_cell.angle_beta   90.00
_cell.angle_gamma   90.00
#
_symmetry.space_group_name_H-M   'P 1'
#
loop_
_entity.id
_entity.type
_entity.pdbx_description
1 polymer ?
#
loop_
_entity_poly.entity_id
_entity_poly.type
_entity_poly.pdbx_seq_one_letter_code
_entity_poly.pdbx_strand_id
1 'polypeptide(L)'
;TQFLGHRLVKKTVNQDDPSMYHLFYSDYKGSPGTDVTFFEIGMAPRFTPGTNSISRTILRVPSVEAIEYFRTRMSEQGIYHEGIIEYYGETIMKFSDAEGQRFALLADADYDDSVPYAAGGNIPLEYAITGIFGVELTVQYLKPMAEFLMLLGGEYDGDIDNDTEARIRFGQDSVFITEDRTT
;
A
#
# COMPACT_ATOMS: atom_id res chain seq x y z
N THR A 1 6.92 7.64 7.45
CA THR A 1 7.35 8.99 7.11
C THR A 1 8.87 9.07 6.97
N GLN A 2 9.64 9.54 7.97
CA GLN A 2 11.13 9.56 7.86
C GLN A 2 11.72 8.17 7.57
N PHE A 3 11.04 7.13 8.00
CA PHE A 3 11.46 5.74 7.79
C PHE A 3 11.29 5.32 6.32
N LEU A 4 10.15 5.60 5.69
CA LEU A 4 9.83 5.23 4.31
C LEU A 4 10.28 6.28 3.27
N GLY A 5 10.84 7.42 3.71
CA GLY A 5 11.26 8.49 2.81
C GLY A 5 10.15 9.43 2.36
N HIS A 6 8.90 9.19 2.73
CA HIS A 6 7.82 10.12 2.46
C HIS A 6 7.92 11.36 3.34
N ARG A 7 7.56 12.48 2.79
CA ARG A 7 7.57 13.77 3.45
C ARG A 7 6.14 14.25 3.70
N LEU A 8 5.92 14.95 4.83
CA LEU A 8 4.68 15.68 5.06
C LEU A 8 4.64 16.87 4.09
N VAL A 9 3.82 16.77 3.06
CA VAL A 9 3.68 17.81 2.02
C VAL A 9 2.54 18.77 2.32
N LYS A 10 1.53 18.32 3.08
CA LYS A 10 0.40 19.14 3.49
C LYS A 10 -0.14 18.69 4.85
N LYS A 11 -0.49 19.67 5.68
CA LYS A 11 -1.25 19.48 6.91
C LYS A 11 -2.48 20.40 6.87
N THR A 12 -3.65 19.83 7.05
CA THR A 12 -4.91 20.59 7.11
C THR A 12 -5.80 20.00 8.20
N VAL A 13 -6.98 20.56 8.41
CA VAL A 13 -8.00 19.97 9.27
C VAL A 13 -8.88 19.01 8.46
N ASN A 14 -9.46 18.01 9.13
CA ASN A 14 -10.46 17.17 8.53
C ASN A 14 -11.74 18.00 8.26
N GLN A 15 -12.35 17.78 7.09
CA GLN A 15 -13.58 18.51 6.71
C GLN A 15 -14.78 18.11 7.56
N ASP A 16 -14.85 16.83 7.97
CA ASP A 16 -15.95 16.28 8.74
C ASP A 16 -15.80 16.57 10.25
N ASP A 17 -14.57 16.70 10.74
CA ASP A 17 -14.26 17.05 12.12
C ASP A 17 -13.03 17.96 12.20
N PRO A 18 -13.22 19.29 12.30
CA PRO A 18 -12.11 20.25 12.35
C PRO A 18 -11.19 20.11 13.56
N SER A 19 -11.53 19.29 14.56
CA SER A 19 -10.66 18.99 15.71
C SER A 19 -9.52 18.03 15.36
N MET A 20 -9.60 17.35 14.21
CA MET A 20 -8.61 16.40 13.74
C MET A 20 -7.77 16.97 12.60
N TYR A 21 -6.47 16.61 12.60
CA TYR A 21 -5.61 16.93 11.46
C TYR A 21 -5.71 15.87 10.38
N HIS A 22 -5.69 16.33 9.11
CA HIS A 22 -5.48 15.50 7.93
C HIS A 22 -4.06 15.75 7.43
N LEU A 23 -3.24 14.69 7.45
CA LEU A 23 -1.83 14.71 7.14
C LEU A 23 -1.60 14.01 5.79
N PHE A 24 -0.94 14.69 4.86
CA PHE A 24 -0.62 14.16 3.53
C PHE A 24 0.88 13.91 3.44
N TYR A 25 1.24 12.67 3.21
CA TYR A 25 2.62 12.24 3.01
C TYR A 25 2.80 11.77 1.57
N SER A 26 3.83 12.28 0.93
CA SER A 26 4.06 12.06 -0.49
C SER A 26 5.55 12.11 -0.79
N ASP A 27 5.91 12.02 -2.07
CA ASP A 27 7.23 12.41 -2.56
C ASP A 27 7.47 13.91 -2.34
N TYR A 28 8.65 14.39 -2.76
CA TYR A 28 9.02 15.81 -2.58
C TYR A 28 8.22 16.79 -3.42
N LYS A 29 7.53 16.31 -4.45
CA LYS A 29 6.74 17.14 -5.39
C LYS A 29 5.24 17.05 -5.15
N GLY A 30 4.76 16.06 -4.36
CA GLY A 30 3.33 15.74 -4.29
C GLY A 30 2.83 15.16 -5.61
N SER A 31 3.60 14.24 -6.20
CA SER A 31 3.26 13.64 -7.48
C SER A 31 2.01 12.77 -7.37
N PRO A 32 1.13 12.72 -8.39
CA PRO A 32 0.00 11.80 -8.42
C PRO A 32 0.43 10.35 -8.18
N GLY A 33 -0.36 9.59 -7.39
CA GLY A 33 -0.06 8.19 -7.09
C GLY A 33 0.98 7.97 -5.98
N THR A 34 1.44 9.03 -5.30
CA THR A 34 2.41 8.93 -4.20
C THR A 34 1.83 9.31 -2.83
N ASP A 35 0.63 9.86 -2.78
CA ASP A 35 0.03 10.37 -1.55
C ASP A 35 -0.51 9.24 -0.66
N VAL A 36 0.01 9.16 0.56
CA VAL A 36 -0.56 8.36 1.66
C VAL A 36 -1.01 9.32 2.75
N THR A 37 -2.29 9.28 3.10
CA THR A 37 -2.86 10.24 4.05
C THR A 37 -3.25 9.59 5.35
N PHE A 38 -3.18 10.38 6.45
CA PHE A 38 -3.54 9.94 7.79
C PHE A 38 -4.38 11.00 8.48
N PHE A 39 -5.31 10.55 9.30
CA PHE A 39 -6.03 11.40 10.24
C PHE A 39 -5.45 11.23 11.64
N GLU A 40 -5.14 12.34 12.31
CA GLU A 40 -4.71 12.35 13.70
C GLU A 40 -5.96 12.29 14.60
N ILE A 41 -6.39 11.06 14.94
CA ILE A 41 -7.58 10.83 15.77
C ILE A 41 -7.13 10.56 17.20
N GLY A 42 -7.40 11.49 18.11
CA GLY A 42 -7.09 11.32 19.53
C GLY A 42 -7.84 10.11 20.11
N MET A 43 -7.13 9.23 20.85
CA MET A 43 -7.68 8.03 21.49
C MET A 43 -8.34 7.03 20.52
N ALA A 44 -7.96 7.01 19.24
CA ALA A 44 -8.40 5.96 18.34
C ALA A 44 -7.95 4.56 18.85
N PRO A 45 -8.81 3.55 18.79
CA PRO A 45 -8.38 2.18 19.08
C PRO A 45 -7.38 1.73 18.00
N ARG A 46 -6.54 0.76 18.33
CA ARG A 46 -5.66 0.14 17.34
C ARG A 46 -6.50 -0.47 16.23
N PHE A 47 -5.93 -0.47 15.01
CA PHE A 47 -6.55 -1.14 13.87
C PHE A 47 -6.87 -2.60 14.21
N THR A 48 -8.11 -2.99 13.95
CA THR A 48 -8.58 -4.38 14.05
C THR A 48 -8.93 -4.85 12.64
N PRO A 49 -8.30 -5.92 12.16
CA PRO A 49 -8.65 -6.49 10.87
C PRO A 49 -10.13 -6.92 10.82
N GLY A 50 -10.77 -6.72 9.69
CA GLY A 50 -12.15 -7.11 9.45
C GLY A 50 -12.44 -7.22 7.96
N THR A 51 -13.66 -7.61 7.61
CA THR A 51 -14.12 -7.67 6.22
C THR A 51 -14.64 -6.33 5.71
N ASN A 52 -14.83 -6.24 4.39
CA ASN A 52 -15.31 -5.06 3.67
C ASN A 52 -14.44 -3.81 3.95
N SER A 53 -13.12 -4.02 3.97
CA SER A 53 -12.13 -2.98 4.27
C SER A 53 -10.91 -3.08 3.36
N ILE A 54 -10.22 -1.95 3.20
CA ILE A 54 -8.84 -1.94 2.69
C ILE A 54 -7.96 -2.48 3.81
N SER A 55 -7.44 -3.68 3.60
CA SER A 55 -6.67 -4.40 4.63
C SER A 55 -5.17 -4.14 4.56
N ARG A 56 -4.65 -3.62 3.43
CA ARG A 56 -3.23 -3.30 3.23
C ARG A 56 -3.03 -2.30 2.10
N THR A 57 -2.08 -1.38 2.26
CA THR A 57 -1.57 -0.53 1.19
C THR A 57 -0.24 -1.09 0.68
N ILE A 58 -0.12 -1.24 -0.64
CA ILE A 58 1.08 -1.77 -1.29
C ILE A 58 1.83 -0.62 -1.96
N LEU A 59 3.06 -0.42 -1.52
CA LEU A 59 3.95 0.61 -2.02
C LEU A 59 4.93 0.01 -3.02
N ARG A 60 5.16 0.69 -4.11
CA ARG A 60 6.06 0.29 -5.19
C ARG A 60 7.48 0.69 -4.88
N VAL A 61 8.42 -0.22 -5.11
CA VAL A 61 9.87 0.04 -5.08
C VAL A 61 10.52 -0.46 -6.38
N PRO A 62 11.66 0.12 -6.81
CA PRO A 62 12.20 -0.16 -8.14
C PRO A 62 12.80 -1.55 -8.30
N SER A 63 13.12 -2.26 -7.22
CA SER A 63 13.78 -3.56 -7.34
C SER A 63 13.67 -4.42 -6.08
N VAL A 64 14.06 -5.68 -6.19
CA VAL A 64 14.18 -6.60 -5.05
C VAL A 64 15.25 -6.14 -4.05
N GLU A 65 16.34 -5.53 -4.54
CA GLU A 65 17.39 -4.96 -3.71
C GLU A 65 16.86 -3.80 -2.85
N ALA A 66 15.89 -3.04 -3.37
CA ALA A 66 15.20 -2.02 -2.57
C ALA A 66 14.37 -2.64 -1.43
N ILE A 67 13.70 -3.78 -1.67
CA ILE A 67 13.01 -4.51 -0.59
C ILE A 67 14.01 -4.98 0.47
N GLU A 68 15.16 -5.53 0.07
CA GLU A 68 16.21 -5.98 0.99
C GLU A 68 16.80 -4.81 1.81
N TYR A 69 16.97 -3.65 1.18
CA TYR A 69 17.39 -2.44 1.88
C TYR A 69 16.38 -2.06 2.99
N PHE A 70 15.09 -2.03 2.68
CA PHE A 70 14.06 -1.74 3.67
C PHE A 70 13.93 -2.83 4.72
N ARG A 71 14.09 -4.10 4.37
CA ARG A 71 14.10 -5.22 5.31
C ARG A 71 15.18 -5.04 6.38
N THR A 72 16.40 -4.75 5.95
CA THR A 72 17.53 -4.50 6.85
C THR A 72 17.23 -3.32 7.78
N ARG A 73 16.77 -2.22 7.21
CA ARG A 73 16.41 -1.01 7.93
C ARG A 73 15.26 -1.23 8.95
N MET A 74 14.26 -2.04 8.60
CA MET A 74 13.17 -2.43 9.51
C MET A 74 13.69 -3.27 10.69
N SER A 75 14.54 -4.27 10.39
CA SER A 75 15.15 -5.11 11.41
C SER A 75 15.99 -4.30 12.42
N GLU A 76 16.80 -3.36 11.94
CA GLU A 76 17.61 -2.47 12.78
C GLU A 76 16.78 -1.58 13.72
N GLN A 77 15.56 -1.23 13.32
CA GLN A 77 14.66 -0.39 14.10
C GLN A 77 13.57 -1.16 14.86
N GLY A 78 13.60 -2.49 14.80
CA GLY A 78 12.62 -3.34 15.49
C GLY A 78 11.20 -3.22 14.92
N ILE A 79 11.06 -2.81 13.65
CA ILE A 79 9.77 -2.76 12.95
C ILE A 79 9.43 -4.17 12.48
N TYR A 80 8.22 -4.64 12.81
CA TYR A 80 7.76 -5.95 12.37
C TYR A 80 7.64 -6.02 10.85
N HIS A 81 8.22 -7.03 10.26
CA HIS A 81 8.08 -7.38 8.85
C HIS A 81 8.05 -8.90 8.67
N GLU A 82 7.42 -9.34 7.61
CA GLU A 82 7.43 -10.74 7.16
C GLU A 82 8.67 -11.01 6.29
N GLY A 83 8.83 -12.25 5.86
CA GLY A 83 9.83 -12.62 4.85
C GLY A 83 9.50 -12.02 3.48
N ILE A 84 10.50 -12.01 2.61
CA ILE A 84 10.29 -11.70 1.18
C ILE A 84 9.71 -12.95 0.54
N ILE A 85 8.60 -12.78 -0.16
CA ILE A 85 7.85 -13.87 -0.80
C ILE A 85 7.47 -13.51 -2.23
N GLU A 86 7.11 -14.51 -3.02
CA GLU A 86 6.40 -14.34 -4.28
C GLU A 86 4.89 -14.22 -4.00
N TYR A 87 4.24 -13.25 -4.64
CA TYR A 87 2.83 -12.96 -4.49
C TYR A 87 2.24 -12.51 -5.84
N TYR A 88 1.45 -13.35 -6.47
CA TYR A 88 0.90 -13.15 -7.82
C TYR A 88 1.96 -12.83 -8.89
N GLY A 89 3.12 -13.50 -8.82
CA GLY A 89 4.23 -13.30 -9.74
C GLY A 89 5.13 -12.12 -9.42
N GLU A 90 4.84 -11.37 -8.37
CA GLU A 90 5.62 -10.22 -7.92
C GLU A 90 6.41 -10.55 -6.64
N THR A 91 7.56 -9.94 -6.46
CA THR A 91 8.31 -10.03 -5.19
C THR A 91 7.81 -9.00 -4.21
N ILE A 92 7.37 -9.45 -3.02
CA ILE A 92 6.75 -8.59 -2.02
C ILE A 92 7.30 -8.87 -0.61
N MET A 93 7.31 -7.84 0.24
CA MET A 93 7.53 -7.95 1.68
C MET A 93 6.43 -7.20 2.44
N LYS A 94 5.71 -7.91 3.31
CA LYS A 94 4.63 -7.36 4.13
C LYS A 94 5.18 -6.88 5.48
N PHE A 95 4.65 -5.75 5.98
CA PHE A 95 5.01 -5.18 7.28
C PHE A 95 3.84 -4.42 7.89
N SER A 96 3.98 -4.01 9.15
CA SER A 96 3.01 -3.16 9.83
C SER A 96 3.70 -2.10 10.67
N ASP A 97 3.02 -0.98 10.85
CA ASP A 97 3.46 0.05 11.77
C ASP A 97 3.14 -0.30 13.24
N ALA A 98 3.51 0.60 14.16
CA ALA A 98 3.31 0.41 15.59
C ALA A 98 1.81 0.40 16.00
N GLU A 99 0.93 0.95 15.19
CA GLU A 99 -0.53 0.99 15.42
C GLU A 99 -1.25 -0.19 14.78
N GLY A 100 -0.53 -1.03 14.01
CA GLY A 100 -1.06 -2.21 13.34
C GLY A 100 -1.55 -1.94 11.93
N GLN A 101 -1.38 -0.73 11.39
CA GLN A 101 -1.67 -0.46 9.99
C GLN A 101 -0.75 -1.29 9.09
N ARG A 102 -1.34 -1.99 8.14
CA ARG A 102 -0.63 -2.95 7.29
C ARG A 102 -0.20 -2.31 5.97
N PHE A 103 1.05 -2.59 5.63
CA PHE A 103 1.69 -2.16 4.39
C PHE A 103 2.42 -3.32 3.72
N ALA A 104 2.79 -3.12 2.47
CA ALA A 104 3.76 -3.98 1.79
C ALA A 104 4.65 -3.15 0.88
N LEU A 105 5.85 -3.65 0.63
CA LEU A 105 6.72 -3.20 -0.47
C LEU A 105 6.66 -4.24 -1.58
N LEU A 106 6.48 -3.80 -2.82
CA LEU A 106 6.46 -4.64 -4.01
C LEU A 106 7.51 -4.14 -4.99
N ALA A 107 8.35 -5.04 -5.47
CA ALA A 107 9.35 -4.73 -6.50
C ALA A 107 8.69 -4.67 -7.88
N ASP A 108 8.77 -3.52 -8.53
CA ASP A 108 8.24 -3.28 -9.87
C ASP A 108 9.33 -2.59 -10.72
N ALA A 109 10.16 -3.41 -11.36
CA ALA A 109 11.28 -2.95 -12.16
C ALA A 109 10.85 -2.34 -13.52
N ASP A 110 9.66 -2.68 -13.97
CA ASP A 110 9.13 -2.28 -15.28
C ASP A 110 8.27 -1.01 -15.19
N TYR A 111 8.11 -0.45 -13.99
CA TYR A 111 7.32 0.77 -13.81
C TYR A 111 7.97 1.94 -14.52
N ASP A 112 7.28 2.46 -15.53
CA ASP A 112 7.70 3.66 -16.26
C ASP A 112 7.29 4.91 -15.46
N ASP A 113 8.16 5.34 -14.57
CA ASP A 113 8.03 6.60 -13.87
C ASP A 113 8.79 7.69 -14.63
N SER A 114 8.11 8.36 -15.54
CA SER A 114 8.65 9.53 -16.24
C SER A 114 8.90 10.73 -15.33
N VAL A 115 8.39 10.70 -14.10
CA VAL A 115 8.64 11.71 -13.06
C VAL A 115 9.59 11.11 -12.03
N PRO A 116 10.87 11.51 -12.00
CA PRO A 116 11.81 10.99 -11.01
C PRO A 116 11.27 11.23 -9.60
N TYR A 117 11.12 10.17 -8.84
CA TYR A 117 10.77 10.24 -7.42
C TYR A 117 11.87 11.03 -6.71
N ALA A 118 11.54 12.19 -6.19
CA ALA A 118 12.48 12.98 -5.42
C ALA A 118 12.57 12.37 -4.02
N ALA A 119 13.37 11.31 -3.86
CA ALA A 119 13.67 10.76 -2.56
C ALA A 119 14.22 11.88 -1.67
N GLY A 120 13.52 12.10 -0.58
CA GLY A 120 13.95 13.04 0.41
C GLY A 120 14.54 12.32 1.61
N GLY A 121 15.53 12.94 2.20
CA GLY A 121 16.11 12.43 3.42
C GLY A 121 17.23 11.42 3.17
N ASN A 122 17.27 10.38 4.00
CA ASN A 122 18.37 9.43 4.11
C ASN A 122 18.12 8.09 3.37
N ILE A 123 17.22 8.08 2.39
CA ILE A 123 16.99 6.91 1.53
C ILE A 123 17.66 7.18 0.18
N PRO A 124 18.58 6.29 -0.26
CA PRO A 124 19.16 6.37 -1.59
C PRO A 124 18.06 6.31 -2.68
N LEU A 125 18.26 7.08 -3.75
CA LEU A 125 17.26 7.21 -4.81
C LEU A 125 16.93 5.86 -5.47
N GLU A 126 17.95 5.02 -5.63
CA GLU A 126 17.82 3.67 -6.20
C GLU A 126 16.98 2.69 -5.35
N TYR A 127 16.67 3.03 -4.10
CA TYR A 127 15.82 2.23 -3.21
C TYR A 127 14.52 2.91 -2.84
N ALA A 128 14.33 4.16 -3.30
CA ALA A 128 13.18 4.96 -2.90
C ALA A 128 11.86 4.35 -3.37
N ILE A 129 10.82 4.52 -2.56
CA ILE A 129 9.44 4.20 -2.95
C ILE A 129 9.06 5.09 -4.13
N THR A 130 8.54 4.50 -5.20
CA THR A 130 8.18 5.20 -6.44
C THR A 130 6.70 5.51 -6.57
N GLY A 131 5.88 5.01 -5.65
CA GLY A 131 4.45 5.31 -5.60
C GLY A 131 3.64 4.23 -4.91
N ILE A 132 2.33 4.30 -5.05
CA ILE A 132 1.40 3.26 -4.63
C ILE A 132 1.22 2.28 -5.79
N PHE A 133 1.45 1.00 -5.54
CA PHE A 133 1.17 -0.08 -6.51
C PHE A 133 -0.30 -0.49 -6.47
N GLY A 134 -0.90 -0.49 -5.28
CA GLY A 134 -2.27 -0.93 -5.12
C GLY A 134 -2.67 -1.16 -3.67
N VAL A 135 -3.75 -1.90 -3.51
CA VAL A 135 -4.31 -2.23 -2.19
C VAL A 135 -4.74 -3.69 -2.12
N GLU A 136 -4.75 -4.24 -0.90
CA GLU A 136 -5.49 -5.47 -0.58
C GLU A 136 -6.84 -5.09 0.00
N LEU A 137 -7.90 -5.73 -0.49
CA LEU A 137 -9.25 -5.68 0.06
C LEU A 137 -9.55 -7.01 0.73
N THR A 138 -10.03 -6.98 1.95
CA THR A 138 -10.67 -8.15 2.57
C THR A 138 -12.17 -7.95 2.50
N VAL A 139 -12.88 -8.87 1.83
CA VAL A 139 -14.32 -8.76 1.57
C VAL A 139 -15.06 -10.02 2.01
N GLN A 140 -16.33 -9.89 2.33
CA GLN A 140 -17.14 -11.06 2.68
C GLN A 140 -17.44 -11.97 1.46
N TYR A 141 -17.56 -11.37 0.27
CA TYR A 141 -17.81 -12.08 -0.98
C TYR A 141 -16.95 -11.51 -2.10
N LEU A 142 -16.07 -12.36 -2.67
CA LEU A 142 -15.14 -11.95 -3.71
C LEU A 142 -15.88 -11.56 -5.00
N LYS A 143 -16.78 -12.40 -5.47
CA LYS A 143 -17.43 -12.24 -6.78
C LYS A 143 -18.08 -10.86 -6.98
N PRO A 144 -18.97 -10.35 -6.11
CA PRO A 144 -19.57 -9.03 -6.31
C PRO A 144 -18.53 -7.89 -6.35
N MET A 145 -17.46 -7.99 -5.56
CA MET A 145 -16.42 -6.98 -5.57
C MET A 145 -15.59 -7.04 -6.85
N ALA A 146 -15.22 -8.22 -7.31
CA ALA A 146 -14.47 -8.40 -8.55
C ALA A 146 -15.29 -7.93 -9.76
N GLU A 147 -16.59 -8.30 -9.84
CA GLU A 147 -17.52 -7.83 -10.88
C GLU A 147 -17.63 -6.28 -10.89
N PHE A 148 -17.71 -5.67 -9.70
CA PHE A 148 -17.73 -4.21 -9.59
C PHE A 148 -16.42 -3.57 -10.09
N LEU A 149 -15.26 -4.11 -9.73
CA LEU A 149 -13.98 -3.60 -10.18
C LEU A 149 -13.79 -3.79 -11.70
N MET A 150 -14.25 -4.91 -12.26
CA MET A 150 -14.26 -5.12 -13.71
C MET A 150 -15.18 -4.13 -14.44
N LEU A 151 -16.32 -3.77 -13.83
CA LEU A 151 -17.20 -2.72 -14.38
C LEU A 151 -16.48 -1.35 -14.44
N LEU A 152 -15.54 -1.10 -13.52
CA LEU A 152 -14.71 0.11 -13.53
C LEU A 152 -13.51 0.03 -14.49
N GLY A 153 -13.38 -1.05 -15.24
CA GLY A 153 -12.30 -1.24 -16.23
C GLY A 153 -11.14 -2.10 -15.76
N GLY A 154 -11.28 -2.76 -14.60
CA GLY A 154 -10.29 -3.73 -14.12
C GLY A 154 -10.29 -5.01 -14.94
N GLU A 155 -9.11 -5.62 -15.09
CA GLU A 155 -8.91 -6.87 -15.80
C GLU A 155 -8.71 -8.02 -14.81
N TYR A 156 -9.44 -9.11 -15.00
CA TYR A 156 -9.33 -10.34 -14.22
C TYR A 156 -9.34 -11.55 -15.15
N ASP A 157 -8.43 -12.49 -14.92
CA ASP A 157 -8.25 -13.69 -15.75
C ASP A 157 -8.40 -15.02 -14.98
N GLY A 158 -8.94 -14.98 -13.75
CA GLY A 158 -9.22 -16.14 -12.90
C GLY A 158 -10.64 -16.68 -13.04
N ASP A 159 -11.00 -17.60 -12.14
CA ASP A 159 -12.35 -18.19 -12.05
C ASP A 159 -13.17 -17.51 -10.94
N ILE A 160 -13.91 -16.48 -11.31
CA ILE A 160 -14.70 -15.64 -10.40
C ILE A 160 -15.75 -16.42 -9.58
N ASP A 161 -16.15 -17.61 -10.03
CA ASP A 161 -17.15 -18.43 -9.36
C ASP A 161 -16.56 -19.34 -8.27
N ASN A 162 -15.26 -19.64 -8.37
CA ASN A 162 -14.57 -20.58 -7.48
C ASN A 162 -13.40 -19.98 -6.71
N ASP A 163 -12.86 -18.83 -7.13
CA ASP A 163 -11.74 -18.21 -6.46
C ASP A 163 -12.16 -17.54 -5.15
N THR A 164 -11.29 -17.65 -4.15
CA THR A 164 -11.39 -16.94 -2.85
C THR A 164 -10.38 -15.82 -2.73
N GLU A 165 -9.47 -15.71 -3.69
CA GLU A 165 -8.49 -14.65 -3.82
C GLU A 165 -8.38 -14.24 -5.28
N ALA A 166 -8.18 -12.94 -5.55
CA ALA A 166 -8.07 -12.40 -6.89
C ALA A 166 -7.10 -11.22 -6.96
N ARG A 167 -6.48 -11.04 -8.14
CA ARG A 167 -5.80 -9.81 -8.54
C ARG A 167 -6.58 -9.17 -9.69
N ILE A 168 -7.09 -7.98 -9.49
CA ILE A 168 -7.72 -7.16 -10.54
C ILE A 168 -6.72 -6.10 -10.97
N ARG A 169 -6.35 -6.10 -12.26
CA ARG A 169 -5.37 -5.16 -12.82
C ARG A 169 -6.03 -3.91 -13.38
N PHE A 170 -5.39 -2.76 -13.15
CA PHE A 170 -5.73 -1.46 -13.73
C PHE A 170 -4.46 -0.86 -14.36
N GLY A 171 -4.10 -1.33 -15.56
CA GLY A 171 -2.82 -0.98 -16.18
C GLY A 171 -1.65 -1.50 -15.34
N GLN A 172 -0.83 -0.59 -14.80
CA GLN A 172 0.32 -0.93 -13.97
C GLN A 172 0.00 -1.09 -12.47
N ASP A 173 -1.23 -0.77 -12.07
CA ASP A 173 -1.70 -0.86 -10.69
C ASP A 173 -2.57 -2.11 -10.48
N SER A 174 -2.79 -2.50 -9.22
CA SER A 174 -3.60 -3.68 -8.91
C SER A 174 -4.41 -3.53 -7.64
N VAL A 175 -5.57 -4.17 -7.64
CA VAL A 175 -6.36 -4.43 -6.43
C VAL A 175 -6.33 -5.93 -6.18
N PHE A 176 -5.83 -6.33 -5.01
CA PHE A 176 -5.89 -7.71 -4.55
C PHE A 176 -7.12 -7.89 -3.66
N ILE A 177 -7.83 -8.99 -3.82
CA ILE A 177 -9.03 -9.29 -3.07
C ILE A 177 -8.85 -10.62 -2.36
N THR A 178 -9.16 -10.67 -1.09
CA THR A 178 -9.27 -11.91 -0.32
C THR A 178 -10.68 -12.02 0.27
N GLU A 179 -11.33 -13.16 0.06
CA GLU A 179 -12.62 -13.45 0.65
C GLU A 179 -12.44 -13.95 2.08
N ASP A 180 -13.13 -13.32 3.04
CA ASP A 180 -13.22 -13.78 4.43
C ASP A 180 -14.67 -13.68 4.90
N ARG A 181 -15.28 -14.85 5.12
CA ARG A 181 -16.68 -14.99 5.57
C ARG A 181 -16.81 -15.13 7.10
N THR A 182 -15.71 -15.02 7.83
CA THR A 182 -15.68 -15.35 9.26
C THR A 182 -16.00 -14.17 10.17
N THR A 183 -16.05 -12.96 9.65
CA THR A 183 -16.30 -11.72 10.42
C THR A 183 -17.51 -10.93 9.91
#